data_0bcb13b66d8550342c0d8fe00eaf6a8c
#
_entry.id   0bcb13b66d8550342c0d8fe00eaf6a8c
#
_cell.length_a   1.000
_cell.length_b   1.000
_cell.length_c   1.000
_cell.angle_alpha   90.00
_cell.angle_beta   90.00
_cell.angle_gamma   90.00
#
_symmetry.space_group_name_H-M   'P 1'
#
loop_
_entity.id
_entity.type
_entity.pdbx_description
1 polymer ?
#
loop_
_entity_poly.entity_id
_entity_poly.type
_entity_poly.pdbx_seq_one_letter_code
_entity_poly.pdbx_strand_id
1 'polypeptide(L)'
;MNPRSVGVEEELLLVEPGTGRPKAVAGTVLQAARQAAEAEADPDQANDEPAELGLELQQQQLETNSRPCRSLTDLHRELRRCRASAAASAGQAGAQVAALATSPLAVEPELADNRRYRRMSEAFGLTAHEQLTCGCHVHVEVSSADEAVAVLDRAGPWLATLLALSANSPFWQGRDSSYASFRYQAWGRWPCSGPTEPFGTVQRYRETLRQMVRTGTL
;
A
#
# COMPACT_ATOMS: atom_id res chain seq x y z
N MET A 1 25.42 -1.07 18.10
CA MET A 1 24.77 -0.51 16.91
C MET A 1 23.37 -0.10 17.33
N ASN A 2 22.95 1.12 17.03
CA ASN A 2 21.55 1.50 17.23
C ASN A 2 20.67 0.68 16.29
N PRO A 3 19.49 0.20 16.72
CA PRO A 3 18.57 -0.49 15.84
C PRO A 3 18.12 0.48 14.72
N ARG A 4 17.95 -0.07 13.51
CA ARG A 4 17.39 0.69 12.39
C ARG A 4 15.95 1.06 12.68
N SER A 5 15.47 2.18 12.20
CA SER A 5 14.04 2.47 12.24
C SER A 5 13.30 1.64 11.19
N VAL A 6 12.09 1.24 11.56
CA VAL A 6 11.17 0.48 10.72
C VAL A 6 9.84 1.20 10.70
N GLY A 7 9.26 1.36 9.51
CA GLY A 7 7.89 1.83 9.31
C GLY A 7 7.10 0.78 8.55
N VAL A 8 5.78 0.84 8.68
CA VAL A 8 4.86 -0.03 7.93
C VAL A 8 3.76 0.82 7.32
N GLU A 9 3.47 0.53 6.08
CA GLU A 9 2.39 1.07 5.28
C GLU A 9 1.43 -0.08 4.98
N GLU A 10 0.16 0.08 5.34
CA GLU A 10 -0.86 -0.93 5.08
C GLU A 10 -1.95 -0.35 4.18
N GLU A 11 -2.20 -1.04 3.09
CA GLU A 11 -3.38 -0.80 2.25
C GLU A 11 -4.52 -1.70 2.73
N LEU A 12 -5.67 -1.10 2.96
CA LEU A 12 -6.86 -1.76 3.49
C LEU A 12 -8.01 -1.64 2.49
N LEU A 13 -8.74 -2.73 2.31
CA LEU A 13 -9.94 -2.72 1.50
C LEU A 13 -11.11 -2.13 2.29
N LEU A 14 -11.86 -1.20 1.70
CA LEU A 14 -13.11 -0.67 2.23
C LEU A 14 -14.27 -1.58 1.79
N VAL A 15 -15.06 -2.04 2.75
CA VAL A 15 -16.14 -2.99 2.49
C VAL A 15 -17.45 -2.56 3.16
N GLU A 16 -18.55 -3.03 2.60
CA GLU A 16 -19.88 -2.90 3.22
C GLU A 16 -20.00 -3.76 4.48
N PRO A 17 -20.50 -3.22 5.60
CA PRO A 17 -20.83 -4.01 6.77
C PRO A 17 -21.84 -5.13 6.44
N GLY A 18 -21.58 -6.32 6.96
CA GLY A 18 -22.46 -7.49 6.81
C GLY A 18 -22.33 -8.26 5.50
N THR A 19 -22.00 -7.63 4.37
CA THR A 19 -21.83 -8.31 3.08
C THR A 19 -20.37 -8.57 2.73
N GLY A 20 -19.45 -7.73 3.22
CA GLY A 20 -18.04 -7.74 2.85
C GLY A 20 -17.77 -7.31 1.40
N ARG A 21 -18.73 -6.76 0.69
CA ARG A 21 -18.54 -6.26 -0.68
C ARG A 21 -17.65 -5.02 -0.68
N PRO A 22 -16.66 -4.91 -1.58
CA PRO A 22 -15.85 -3.70 -1.71
C PRO A 22 -16.73 -2.46 -1.97
N LYS A 23 -16.42 -1.37 -1.29
CA LYS A 23 -17.20 -0.12 -1.29
C LYS A 23 -16.30 1.07 -1.68
N ALA A 24 -16.67 1.78 -2.73
CA ALA A 24 -15.92 2.91 -3.27
C ALA A 24 -16.21 4.21 -2.48
N VAL A 25 -15.60 4.37 -1.31
CA VAL A 25 -15.85 5.50 -0.39
C VAL A 25 -14.59 6.12 0.23
N ALA A 26 -13.40 5.86 -0.32
CA ALA A 26 -12.14 6.36 0.25
C ALA A 26 -12.14 7.89 0.43
N GLY A 27 -12.65 8.63 -0.54
CA GLY A 27 -12.77 10.09 -0.43
C GLY A 27 -13.62 10.53 0.76
N THR A 28 -14.74 9.86 1.02
CA THR A 28 -15.61 10.14 2.18
C THR A 28 -14.91 9.77 3.50
N VAL A 29 -14.21 8.64 3.53
CA VAL A 29 -13.41 8.21 4.70
C VAL A 29 -12.35 9.23 5.05
N LEU A 30 -11.60 9.72 4.07
CA LEU A 30 -10.58 10.75 4.29
C LEU A 30 -11.16 12.09 4.73
N GLN A 31 -12.33 12.46 4.24
CA GLN A 31 -13.03 13.65 4.72
C GLN A 31 -13.43 13.50 6.19
N ALA A 32 -13.98 12.35 6.57
CA ALA A 32 -14.32 12.06 7.96
C ALA A 32 -13.08 12.09 8.88
N ALA A 33 -11.96 11.51 8.43
CA ALA A 33 -10.71 11.54 9.18
C ALA A 33 -10.19 12.96 9.42
N ARG A 34 -10.25 13.84 8.41
CA ARG A 34 -9.84 15.25 8.54
C ARG A 34 -10.74 16.01 9.52
N GLN A 35 -12.05 15.82 9.43
CA GLN A 35 -13.01 16.45 10.35
C GLN A 35 -12.78 16.00 11.80
N ALA A 36 -12.50 14.72 12.02
CA ALA A 36 -12.17 14.22 13.35
C ALA A 36 -10.86 14.83 13.89
N ALA A 37 -9.81 14.88 13.06
CA ALA A 37 -8.55 15.52 13.43
C ALA A 37 -8.69 17.01 13.77
N GLU A 38 -9.49 17.75 13.00
CA GLU A 38 -9.77 19.16 13.26
C GLU A 38 -10.57 19.36 14.57
N ALA A 39 -11.46 18.43 14.91
CA ALA A 39 -12.26 18.50 16.14
C ALA A 39 -11.46 18.12 17.39
N GLU A 40 -10.44 17.27 17.27
CA GLU A 40 -9.58 16.81 18.36
C GLU A 40 -8.30 17.64 18.52
N ALA A 41 -8.05 18.61 17.65
CA ALA A 41 -6.85 19.44 17.69
C ALA A 41 -6.81 20.27 18.97
N ASP A 42 -6.08 19.78 19.97
CA ASP A 42 -5.72 20.50 21.18
C ASP A 42 -4.34 21.16 20.96
N PRO A 43 -4.23 22.51 20.99
CA PRO A 43 -2.96 23.21 20.78
C PRO A 43 -1.85 22.82 21.76
N ASP A 44 -2.21 22.27 22.92
CA ASP A 44 -1.26 21.88 23.98
C ASP A 44 -0.85 20.39 23.92
N GLN A 45 -1.41 19.58 23.03
CA GLN A 45 -1.09 18.15 22.88
C GLN A 45 -0.42 17.83 21.53
N ALA A 46 0.72 18.45 21.26
CA ALA A 46 1.48 18.27 20.01
C ALA A 46 2.04 16.84 19.76
N ASN A 47 1.78 15.88 20.64
CA ASN A 47 2.38 14.53 20.56
C ASN A 47 1.43 13.41 20.06
N ASP A 48 0.15 13.70 19.85
CA ASP A 48 -0.83 12.68 19.45
C ASP A 48 -1.44 13.01 18.08
N GLU A 49 -0.57 13.26 17.08
CA GLU A 49 -1.04 13.43 15.71
C GLU A 49 -1.83 12.18 15.27
N PRO A 50 -3.02 12.39 14.64
CA PRO A 50 -3.80 11.29 14.11
C PRO A 50 -2.99 10.47 13.10
N ALA A 51 -3.35 9.21 12.91
CA ALA A 51 -2.72 8.37 11.90
C ALA A 51 -2.93 9.00 10.51
N GLU A 52 -1.87 9.11 9.74
CA GLU A 52 -1.96 9.58 8.37
C GLU A 52 -2.69 8.53 7.53
N LEU A 53 -3.85 8.93 6.98
CA LEU A 53 -4.64 8.12 6.06
C LEU A 53 -4.45 8.66 4.64
N GLY A 54 -4.16 7.78 3.70
CA GLY A 54 -3.88 8.08 2.31
C GLY A 54 -4.93 7.56 1.34
N LEU A 55 -5.00 8.22 0.18
CA LEU A 55 -5.79 7.79 -0.95
C LEU A 55 -4.93 6.89 -1.85
N GLU A 56 -5.44 5.71 -2.17
CA GLU A 56 -4.84 4.80 -3.14
C GLU A 56 -5.50 4.90 -4.53
N LEU A 57 -5.00 4.09 -5.48
CA LEU A 57 -5.43 4.10 -6.87
C LEU A 57 -6.95 3.96 -7.02
N GLN A 58 -7.57 3.14 -6.20
CA GLN A 58 -9.00 2.85 -6.26
C GLN A 58 -9.74 3.38 -5.03
N GLN A 59 -10.97 3.85 -5.23
CA GLN A 59 -11.86 4.35 -4.16
C GLN A 59 -12.25 3.29 -3.12
N GLN A 60 -12.01 2.01 -3.42
CA GLN A 60 -12.23 0.90 -2.50
C GLN A 60 -11.05 0.64 -1.57
N GLN A 61 -9.97 1.44 -1.66
CA GLN A 61 -8.74 1.27 -0.88
C GLN A 61 -8.47 2.48 0.01
N LEU A 62 -7.87 2.21 1.16
CA LEU A 62 -7.37 3.20 2.10
C LEU A 62 -5.96 2.80 2.52
N GLU A 63 -5.03 3.74 2.51
CA GLU A 63 -3.66 3.55 2.98
C GLU A 63 -3.48 4.12 4.37
N THR A 64 -2.68 3.43 5.20
CA THR A 64 -2.26 3.90 6.51
C THR A 64 -0.74 3.84 6.62
N ASN A 65 -0.14 4.86 7.21
CA ASN A 65 1.30 4.96 7.41
C ASN A 65 1.64 5.02 8.91
N SER A 66 2.51 4.11 9.38
CA SER A 66 3.04 4.18 10.72
C SER A 66 4.17 5.22 10.81
N ARG A 67 4.34 5.82 11.97
CA ARG A 67 5.58 6.54 12.27
C ARG A 67 6.78 5.57 12.28
N PRO A 68 7.99 6.02 11.92
CA PRO A 68 9.18 5.20 12.04
C PRO A 68 9.45 4.83 13.50
N CYS A 69 9.62 3.52 13.77
CA CYS A 69 9.83 2.96 15.11
C CYS A 69 11.20 2.27 15.20
N ARG A 70 11.81 2.28 16.38
CA ARG A 70 13.08 1.60 16.65
C ARG A 70 12.91 0.31 17.49
N SER A 71 11.69 0.00 17.92
CA SER A 71 11.34 -1.24 18.58
C SER A 71 10.10 -1.88 17.97
N LEU A 72 10.02 -3.22 17.99
CA LEU A 72 8.83 -3.95 17.54
C LEU A 72 7.60 -3.66 18.42
N THR A 73 7.81 -3.35 19.72
CA THR A 73 6.73 -2.97 20.63
C THR A 73 6.09 -1.66 20.23
N ASP A 74 6.90 -0.66 19.86
CA ASP A 74 6.39 0.64 19.40
C ASP A 74 5.72 0.50 18.02
N LEU A 75 6.32 -0.25 17.11
CA LEU A 75 5.72 -0.55 15.82
C LEU A 75 4.35 -1.24 15.96
N HIS A 76 4.23 -2.23 16.85
CA HIS A 76 2.94 -2.89 17.13
C HIS A 76 1.90 -1.90 17.64
N ARG A 77 2.28 -0.98 18.53
CA ARG A 77 1.39 0.07 19.06
C ARG A 77 0.94 1.01 17.93
N GLU A 78 1.88 1.43 17.07
CA GLU A 78 1.58 2.28 15.91
C GLU A 78 0.62 1.61 14.92
N LEU A 79 0.86 0.36 14.56
CA LEU A 79 -0.04 -0.38 13.67
C LEU A 79 -1.46 -0.49 14.22
N ARG A 80 -1.58 -0.76 15.54
CA ARG A 80 -2.89 -0.77 16.18
C ARG A 80 -3.58 0.60 16.15
N ARG A 81 -2.83 1.68 16.35
CA ARG A 81 -3.32 3.06 16.26
C ARG A 81 -3.81 3.37 14.84
N CYS A 82 -2.99 3.08 13.82
CA CYS A 82 -3.34 3.27 12.42
C CYS A 82 -4.61 2.53 12.03
N ARG A 83 -4.71 1.25 12.36
CA ARG A 83 -5.90 0.44 12.09
C ARG A 83 -7.15 0.92 12.84
N ALA A 84 -7.00 1.38 14.08
CA ALA A 84 -8.12 1.94 14.85
C ALA A 84 -8.64 3.23 14.22
N SER A 85 -7.74 4.13 13.81
CA SER A 85 -8.09 5.37 13.11
C SER A 85 -8.79 5.09 11.77
N ALA A 86 -8.24 4.17 10.97
CA ALA A 86 -8.86 3.75 9.70
C ALA A 86 -10.26 3.15 9.92
N ALA A 87 -10.43 2.29 10.93
CA ALA A 87 -11.71 1.68 11.25
C ALA A 87 -12.75 2.70 11.72
N ALA A 88 -12.35 3.66 12.57
CA ALA A 88 -13.24 4.73 13.05
C ALA A 88 -13.71 5.62 11.88
N SER A 89 -12.77 6.06 11.02
CA SER A 89 -13.12 6.92 9.86
C SER A 89 -13.96 6.18 8.83
N ALA A 90 -13.68 4.90 8.57
CA ALA A 90 -14.51 4.06 7.69
C ALA A 90 -15.91 3.87 8.26
N GLY A 91 -16.05 3.68 9.58
CA GLY A 91 -17.33 3.57 10.26
C GLY A 91 -18.21 4.82 10.08
N GLN A 92 -17.63 6.01 10.14
CA GLN A 92 -18.34 7.28 9.88
C GLN A 92 -18.83 7.38 8.42
N ALA A 93 -18.15 6.76 7.48
CA ALA A 93 -18.54 6.65 6.07
C ALA A 93 -19.47 5.44 5.79
N GLY A 94 -19.94 4.73 6.82
CA GLY A 94 -20.77 3.53 6.69
C GLY A 94 -20.05 2.38 5.99
N ALA A 95 -18.75 2.23 6.23
CA ALA A 95 -17.91 1.15 5.72
C ALA A 95 -17.14 0.48 6.87
N GLN A 96 -16.49 -0.62 6.55
CA GLN A 96 -15.50 -1.30 7.40
C GLN A 96 -14.19 -1.45 6.63
N VAL A 97 -13.09 -1.60 7.35
CA VAL A 97 -11.78 -1.93 6.76
C VAL A 97 -11.51 -3.42 6.83
N ALA A 98 -10.93 -3.98 5.78
CA ALA A 98 -10.49 -5.37 5.73
C ALA A 98 -9.05 -5.46 5.24
N ALA A 99 -8.19 -6.13 5.99
CA ALA A 99 -6.80 -6.39 5.63
C ALA A 99 -6.74 -7.62 4.71
N LEU A 100 -7.06 -7.44 3.44
CA LEU A 100 -7.10 -8.46 2.39
C LEU A 100 -6.23 -8.01 1.22
N ALA A 101 -5.40 -8.89 0.70
CA ALA A 101 -4.55 -8.57 -0.45
C ALA A 101 -5.32 -8.41 -1.76
N THR A 102 -6.42 -9.15 -1.93
CA THR A 102 -7.38 -9.03 -3.03
C THR A 102 -8.79 -9.27 -2.51
N SER A 103 -9.81 -8.72 -3.19
CA SER A 103 -11.18 -9.03 -2.86
C SER A 103 -11.52 -10.48 -3.24
N PRO A 104 -12.10 -11.28 -2.33
CA PRO A 104 -12.64 -12.60 -2.66
C PRO A 104 -13.95 -12.51 -3.46
N LEU A 105 -14.60 -11.34 -3.49
CA LEU A 105 -15.84 -11.10 -4.22
C LEU A 105 -15.54 -10.35 -5.52
N ALA A 106 -16.41 -10.52 -6.52
CA ALA A 106 -16.34 -9.72 -7.73
C ALA A 106 -16.57 -8.23 -7.43
N VAL A 107 -15.78 -7.38 -8.08
CA VAL A 107 -15.80 -5.93 -7.89
C VAL A 107 -15.40 -5.23 -9.18
N GLU A 108 -16.03 -4.10 -9.45
CA GLU A 108 -15.58 -3.12 -10.44
C GLU A 108 -14.85 -2.00 -9.70
N PRO A 109 -13.52 -1.90 -9.86
CA PRO A 109 -12.74 -0.86 -9.19
C PRO A 109 -13.11 0.53 -9.74
N GLU A 110 -13.15 1.51 -8.87
CA GLU A 110 -13.41 2.91 -9.21
C GLU A 110 -12.16 3.74 -8.94
N LEU A 111 -11.59 4.35 -9.96
CA LEU A 111 -10.40 5.21 -9.82
C LEU A 111 -10.67 6.35 -8.84
N ALA A 112 -9.72 6.58 -7.95
CA ALA A 112 -9.73 7.74 -7.09
C ALA A 112 -9.51 9.02 -7.91
N ASP A 113 -10.22 10.12 -7.55
CA ASP A 113 -10.11 11.39 -8.25
C ASP A 113 -8.79 12.09 -7.93
N ASN A 114 -7.75 11.68 -8.63
CA ASN A 114 -6.39 12.20 -8.51
C ASN A 114 -5.78 12.36 -9.91
N ARG A 115 -5.08 13.48 -10.14
CA ARG A 115 -4.43 13.76 -11.43
C ARG A 115 -3.40 12.70 -11.82
N ARG A 116 -2.65 12.16 -10.85
CA ARG A 116 -1.69 11.08 -11.08
C ARG A 116 -2.41 9.81 -11.57
N TYR A 117 -3.49 9.43 -10.92
CA TYR A 117 -4.24 8.20 -11.23
C TYR A 117 -4.97 8.28 -12.56
N ARG A 118 -5.48 9.46 -12.94
CA ARG A 118 -6.02 9.68 -14.29
C ARG A 118 -4.95 9.45 -15.36
N ARG A 119 -3.73 9.99 -15.18
CA ARG A 119 -2.62 9.75 -16.11
C ARG A 119 -2.21 8.27 -16.17
N MET A 120 -2.20 7.57 -15.04
CA MET A 120 -1.93 6.13 -15.01
C MET A 120 -3.00 5.35 -15.77
N SER A 121 -4.26 5.72 -15.62
CA SER A 121 -5.38 5.12 -16.37
C SER A 121 -5.24 5.35 -17.88
N GLU A 122 -4.89 6.56 -18.29
CA GLU A 122 -4.65 6.89 -19.72
C GLU A 122 -3.48 6.10 -20.31
N ALA A 123 -2.40 5.91 -19.54
CA ALA A 123 -1.19 5.24 -20.00
C ALA A 123 -1.31 3.71 -19.99
N PHE A 124 -2.00 3.12 -19.01
CA PHE A 124 -1.99 1.68 -18.76
C PHE A 124 -3.35 0.99 -18.92
N GLY A 125 -4.42 1.73 -19.23
CA GLY A 125 -5.73 1.20 -19.57
C GLY A 125 -6.26 0.17 -18.58
N LEU A 126 -6.58 -1.04 -19.06
CA LEU A 126 -7.12 -2.12 -18.24
C LEU A 126 -6.25 -2.50 -17.04
N THR A 127 -4.92 -2.38 -17.14
CA THR A 127 -4.03 -2.65 -16.00
C THR A 127 -4.36 -1.75 -14.82
N ALA A 128 -4.59 -0.45 -15.06
CA ALA A 128 -4.96 0.49 -14.01
C ALA A 128 -6.42 0.30 -13.55
N HIS A 129 -7.34 0.05 -14.49
CA HIS A 129 -8.78 -0.10 -14.18
C HIS A 129 -9.10 -1.36 -13.37
N GLU A 130 -8.40 -2.46 -13.62
CA GLU A 130 -8.65 -3.72 -12.93
C GLU A 130 -7.79 -3.91 -11.66
N GLN A 131 -6.85 -2.99 -11.40
CA GLN A 131 -5.92 -3.12 -10.30
C GLN A 131 -6.60 -2.76 -8.98
N LEU A 132 -7.06 -3.77 -8.25
CA LEU A 132 -7.52 -3.64 -6.87
C LEU A 132 -6.79 -4.68 -6.02
N THR A 133 -5.60 -4.31 -5.58
CA THR A 133 -4.74 -5.14 -4.74
C THR A 133 -4.23 -4.30 -3.58
N CYS A 134 -4.27 -4.84 -2.38
CA CYS A 134 -3.75 -4.17 -1.20
C CYS A 134 -2.39 -4.78 -0.79
N GLY A 135 -1.46 -3.93 -0.39
CA GLY A 135 -0.13 -4.28 0.07
C GLY A 135 0.05 -4.07 1.57
N CYS A 136 1.15 -4.63 2.05
CA CYS A 136 1.73 -4.30 3.35
C CYS A 136 3.22 -4.10 3.11
N HIS A 137 3.68 -2.86 3.16
CA HIS A 137 5.06 -2.49 2.89
C HIS A 137 5.81 -2.32 4.21
N VAL A 138 6.93 -3.00 4.36
CA VAL A 138 7.82 -2.85 5.51
C VAL A 138 9.05 -2.05 5.07
N HIS A 139 9.13 -0.82 5.56
CA HIS A 139 10.22 0.11 5.28
C HIS A 139 11.31 -0.03 6.34
N VAL A 140 12.55 -0.21 5.93
CA VAL A 140 13.69 -0.32 6.82
C VAL A 140 14.70 0.77 6.48
N GLU A 141 15.11 1.53 7.50
CA GLU A 141 16.11 2.59 7.36
C GLU A 141 17.40 2.09 6.73
N VAL A 142 17.92 2.82 5.76
CA VAL A 142 19.26 2.66 5.19
C VAL A 142 20.05 3.94 5.37
N SER A 143 21.36 3.81 5.57
CA SER A 143 22.23 4.94 5.91
C SER A 143 22.74 5.73 4.69
N SER A 144 22.67 5.13 3.50
CA SER A 144 23.17 5.74 2.26
C SER A 144 22.54 5.13 1.02
N ALA A 145 22.67 5.81 -0.12
CA ALA A 145 22.25 5.30 -1.42
C ALA A 145 23.06 4.05 -1.84
N ASP A 146 24.35 3.98 -1.47
CA ASP A 146 25.18 2.81 -1.76
C ASP A 146 24.71 1.59 -0.97
N GLU A 147 24.35 1.78 0.29
CA GLU A 147 23.74 0.71 1.10
C GLU A 147 22.39 0.27 0.52
N ALA A 148 21.53 1.21 0.09
CA ALA A 148 20.24 0.89 -0.52
C ALA A 148 20.41 0.00 -1.75
N VAL A 149 21.31 0.35 -2.68
CA VAL A 149 21.61 -0.45 -3.87
C VAL A 149 22.19 -1.82 -3.49
N ALA A 150 23.09 -1.86 -2.50
CA ALA A 150 23.67 -3.12 -2.03
C ALA A 150 22.61 -4.04 -1.38
N VAL A 151 21.59 -3.50 -0.73
CA VAL A 151 20.44 -4.26 -0.20
C VAL A 151 19.59 -4.79 -1.35
N LEU A 152 19.22 -3.95 -2.32
CA LEU A 152 18.46 -4.37 -3.51
C LEU A 152 19.13 -5.53 -4.23
N ASP A 153 20.43 -5.42 -4.50
CA ASP A 153 21.22 -6.45 -5.21
C ASP A 153 21.28 -7.79 -4.44
N ARG A 154 21.17 -7.74 -3.11
CA ARG A 154 21.19 -8.93 -2.25
C ARG A 154 19.80 -9.48 -1.91
N ALA A 155 18.75 -8.71 -2.16
CA ALA A 155 17.38 -9.13 -1.84
C ALA A 155 16.86 -10.21 -2.81
N GLY A 156 17.35 -10.25 -4.05
CA GLY A 156 16.86 -11.13 -5.11
C GLY A 156 16.63 -12.58 -4.68
N PRO A 157 17.61 -13.28 -4.06
CA PRO A 157 17.44 -14.67 -3.62
C PRO A 157 16.34 -14.89 -2.57
N TRP A 158 15.94 -13.83 -1.85
CA TRP A 158 14.92 -13.89 -0.80
C TRP A 158 13.50 -13.67 -1.31
N LEU A 159 13.34 -13.10 -2.52
CA LEU A 159 12.02 -12.70 -3.04
C LEU A 159 11.05 -13.87 -3.16
N ALA A 160 11.51 -15.05 -3.61
CA ALA A 160 10.65 -16.23 -3.70
C ALA A 160 10.18 -16.69 -2.31
N THR A 161 11.06 -16.67 -1.31
CA THR A 161 10.70 -17.01 0.09
C THR A 161 9.72 -16.00 0.66
N LEU A 162 9.95 -14.70 0.44
CA LEU A 162 9.03 -13.64 0.89
C LEU A 162 7.66 -13.77 0.23
N LEU A 163 7.62 -14.07 -1.08
CA LEU A 163 6.38 -14.33 -1.79
C LEU A 163 5.61 -15.52 -1.20
N ALA A 164 6.31 -16.62 -0.89
CA ALA A 164 5.68 -17.80 -0.29
C ALA A 164 5.12 -17.50 1.11
N LEU A 165 5.86 -16.73 1.95
CA LEU A 165 5.42 -16.35 3.29
C LEU A 165 4.24 -15.35 3.28
N SER A 166 4.16 -14.50 2.26
CA SER A 166 3.10 -13.49 2.11
C SER A 166 1.91 -13.96 1.26
N ALA A 167 1.90 -15.20 0.80
CA ALA A 167 0.82 -15.74 -0.03
C ALA A 167 -0.51 -15.80 0.74
N ASN A 168 -1.51 -15.00 0.29
CA ASN A 168 -2.80 -14.85 0.97
C ASN A 168 -3.94 -14.40 0.06
N SER A 169 -3.83 -14.57 -1.26
CA SER A 169 -4.80 -14.05 -2.23
C SER A 169 -5.22 -15.12 -3.26
N PRO A 170 -5.90 -16.20 -2.83
CA PRO A 170 -6.30 -17.29 -3.74
C PRO A 170 -7.51 -16.93 -4.61
N PHE A 171 -8.25 -15.87 -4.30
CA PHE A 171 -9.45 -15.49 -5.04
C PHE A 171 -9.22 -14.23 -5.88
N TRP A 172 -9.84 -14.20 -7.06
CA TRP A 172 -9.89 -13.04 -7.96
C TRP A 172 -11.24 -12.96 -8.65
N GLN A 173 -11.90 -11.81 -8.57
CA GLN A 173 -13.20 -11.55 -9.19
C GLN A 173 -14.27 -12.63 -8.85
N GLY A 174 -14.33 -13.01 -7.58
CA GLY A 174 -15.30 -13.99 -7.09
C GLY A 174 -15.00 -15.44 -7.46
N ARG A 175 -13.82 -15.75 -7.99
CA ARG A 175 -13.40 -17.09 -8.41
C ARG A 175 -12.15 -17.54 -7.68
N ASP A 176 -12.07 -18.83 -7.40
CA ASP A 176 -10.80 -19.47 -7.03
C ASP A 176 -9.84 -19.39 -8.24
N SER A 177 -8.71 -18.76 -8.04
CA SER A 177 -7.70 -18.57 -9.09
C SER A 177 -6.77 -19.76 -9.25
N SER A 178 -6.83 -20.74 -8.37
CA SER A 178 -5.88 -21.87 -8.23
C SER A 178 -4.44 -21.43 -7.93
N TYR A 179 -4.22 -20.18 -7.54
CA TYR A 179 -2.94 -19.66 -7.05
C TYR A 179 -3.01 -19.42 -5.54
N ALA A 180 -1.92 -19.63 -4.83
CA ALA A 180 -1.81 -19.22 -3.43
C ALA A 180 -1.76 -17.68 -3.27
N SER A 181 -1.25 -16.98 -4.30
CA SER A 181 -1.20 -15.51 -4.36
C SER A 181 -1.44 -14.99 -5.78
N PHE A 182 -2.70 -14.81 -6.16
CA PHE A 182 -3.05 -14.20 -7.46
C PHE A 182 -2.69 -12.70 -7.52
N ARG A 183 -2.57 -12.04 -6.37
CA ARG A 183 -2.07 -10.67 -6.28
C ARG A 183 -0.75 -10.52 -7.03
N TYR A 184 0.16 -11.47 -6.95
CA TYR A 184 1.42 -11.46 -7.67
C TYR A 184 1.22 -11.42 -9.19
N GLN A 185 0.26 -12.18 -9.72
CA GLN A 185 -0.08 -12.19 -11.15
C GLN A 185 -0.72 -10.85 -11.57
N ALA A 186 -1.63 -10.32 -10.75
CA ALA A 186 -2.28 -9.04 -11.01
C ALA A 186 -1.27 -7.88 -11.02
N TRP A 187 -0.39 -7.84 -10.03
CA TRP A 187 0.68 -6.83 -9.91
C TRP A 187 1.72 -6.93 -11.02
N GLY A 188 2.03 -8.15 -11.47
CA GLY A 188 2.96 -8.43 -12.56
C GLY A 188 2.59 -7.83 -13.92
N ARG A 189 1.38 -7.27 -14.07
CA ARG A 189 0.96 -6.55 -15.30
C ARG A 189 1.56 -5.16 -15.42
N TRP A 190 2.03 -4.57 -14.31
CA TRP A 190 2.72 -3.29 -14.36
C TRP A 190 4.10 -3.44 -15.00
N PRO A 191 4.49 -2.59 -15.97
CA PRO A 191 5.75 -2.75 -16.69
C PRO A 191 7.00 -2.55 -15.83
N CYS A 192 6.87 -1.92 -14.66
CA CYS A 192 7.96 -1.70 -13.72
C CYS A 192 8.00 -2.75 -12.58
N SER A 193 7.13 -3.78 -12.62
CA SER A 193 7.08 -4.82 -11.59
C SER A 193 8.08 -5.94 -11.84
N GLY A 194 8.38 -6.69 -10.78
CA GLY A 194 9.22 -7.88 -10.84
C GLY A 194 10.65 -7.68 -10.33
N PRO A 195 11.44 -8.74 -10.26
CA PRO A 195 12.83 -8.68 -9.81
C PRO A 195 13.69 -7.95 -10.84
N THR A 196 14.65 -7.19 -10.34
CA THR A 196 15.63 -6.49 -11.16
C THR A 196 16.94 -7.27 -11.23
N GLU A 197 17.70 -7.10 -12.31
CA GLU A 197 19.10 -7.47 -12.33
C GLU A 197 19.90 -6.61 -11.33
N PRO A 198 21.00 -7.14 -10.74
CA PRO A 198 21.82 -6.36 -9.84
C PRO A 198 22.33 -5.07 -10.48
N PHE A 199 22.17 -3.97 -9.78
CA PHE A 199 22.64 -2.66 -10.24
C PHE A 199 24.15 -2.47 -10.05
N GLY A 200 24.71 -3.02 -8.97
CA GLY A 200 26.12 -2.91 -8.63
C GLY A 200 26.52 -1.51 -8.11
N THR A 201 25.98 -0.43 -8.68
CA THR A 201 26.31 0.95 -8.31
C THR A 201 25.06 1.85 -8.29
N VAL A 202 25.11 2.89 -7.46
CA VAL A 202 24.07 3.95 -7.43
C VAL A 202 23.96 4.67 -8.78
N GLN A 203 25.07 4.85 -9.49
CA GLN A 203 25.04 5.49 -10.80
C GLN A 203 24.20 4.66 -11.79
N ARG A 204 24.46 3.35 -11.90
CA ARG A 204 23.70 2.46 -12.79
C ARG A 204 22.22 2.41 -12.40
N TYR A 205 21.89 2.36 -11.11
CA TYR A 205 20.54 2.45 -10.62
C TYR A 205 19.83 3.72 -11.13
N ARG A 206 20.47 4.89 -10.96
CA ARG A 206 19.94 6.18 -11.42
C ARG A 206 19.79 6.26 -12.93
N GLU A 207 20.70 5.67 -13.69
CA GLU A 207 20.64 5.59 -15.15
C GLU A 207 19.44 4.76 -15.60
N THR A 208 19.23 3.60 -14.98
CA THR A 208 18.06 2.74 -15.23
C THR A 208 16.76 3.47 -14.95
N LEU A 209 16.64 4.13 -13.79
CA LEU A 209 15.45 4.93 -13.46
C LEU A 209 15.17 6.04 -14.48
N ARG A 210 16.20 6.78 -14.92
CA ARG A 210 16.02 7.80 -15.95
C ARG A 210 15.53 7.21 -17.27
N GLN A 211 16.00 6.03 -17.65
CA GLN A 211 15.52 5.34 -18.84
C GLN A 211 14.06 4.93 -18.70
N MET A 212 13.66 4.35 -17.56
CA MET A 212 12.28 3.96 -17.30
C MET A 212 11.31 5.16 -17.34
N VAL A 213 11.69 6.28 -16.74
CA VAL A 213 10.91 7.53 -16.82
C VAL A 213 10.82 8.05 -18.26
N ARG A 214 11.92 8.01 -19.03
CA ARG A 214 11.93 8.46 -20.44
C ARG A 214 11.06 7.61 -21.35
N THR A 215 10.92 6.33 -21.07
CA THR A 215 10.12 5.37 -21.85
C THR A 215 8.66 5.30 -21.39
N GLY A 216 8.29 6.00 -20.32
CA GLY A 216 6.96 5.93 -19.75
C GLY A 216 6.66 4.61 -19.01
N THR A 217 7.73 3.88 -18.63
CA THR A 217 7.60 2.65 -17.82
C THR A 217 7.34 2.98 -16.35
N LEU A 218 7.76 4.17 -15.91
CA LEU A 218 7.50 4.78 -14.60
C LEU A 218 6.83 6.13 -14.76
#